data_3b28cec715ee556a700a617601bb8e9d
#
_entry.id   3b28cec715ee556a700a617601bb8e9d
#
_cell.length_a   1.000
_cell.length_b   1.000
_cell.length_c   1.000
_cell.angle_alpha   90.00
_cell.angle_beta   90.00
_cell.angle_gamma   90.00
#
_symmetry.space_group_name_H-M   'P 1'
#
loop_
_entity.id
_entity.type
_entity.pdbx_description
1 polymer ?
#
loop_
_entity_poly.entity_id
_entity_poly.type
_entity_poly.pdbx_seq_one_letter_code
_entity_poly.pdbx_strand_id
1 'polypeptide(L)'
;VALVPLLWSLRKATPREAFRLGYLSGAIWFALTLSWITLFGFVPWALLAALLALYTGGFAALLRWMSPRPSLRDLLLVPLLWTAVETIRSSGPLAFPWALLGVSQHRILPLLQLAALGGVPLVSFAVALVNAATALLAARPGPRAAAGAALALAAALGGGTAYGAARLRQPLLDVMRVAVLQPNIPPLRKGDAATQRTQMATMARLVREARARGADLIVFPETAVPLNLFGQAGALPEVAAWAPDRVVVATSFEAGSEAVRNSAVVLQDGQVRGTYAKRRLVPFGEAGVTPGDRGDPVPTRVGFLSIAICYESAFAEIARTGTRPGAGPLVVVTNDGWFGTSAGPAQHAAYAAVRAVETGRPVTRAANTGISLIVDPLGRVRGHLPLDREGWLVADVPASIPTLYVAGGWMFAPAVTALVALMLLPSAGRAVRTAWQEPAFRRLVLALAGPGMLVALQRPMERLMVPAGAWVMPVAILLVARAVAGGGGLAFRPRRAPLSALLGLAVVGGLGAVMISAYGRYGFLLHPAPPPGGWLVGGVPLLLGALAWEGWLRGAVFTAAWTWRGTAAALVASTLPPLLVLPARPPEVLIWSFLVGGAFGLIRLGTGDALGLALPRAAGLALLGMLTVLR
;
A
#
# COMPACT_ATOMS: atom_id res chain seq x y z
N VAL A 1 -18.41 7.65 -14.94
CA VAL A 1 -17.89 8.39 -16.13
C VAL A 1 -16.60 9.18 -15.86
N ALA A 2 -15.89 8.89 -14.76
CA ALA A 2 -14.69 9.64 -14.36
C ALA A 2 -13.53 9.57 -15.38
N LEU A 3 -13.40 8.46 -16.13
CA LEU A 3 -12.35 8.29 -17.14
C LEU A 3 -12.70 8.87 -18.51
N VAL A 4 -13.96 9.23 -18.77
CA VAL A 4 -14.40 9.72 -20.09
C VAL A 4 -13.62 10.97 -20.53
N PRO A 5 -13.40 12.00 -19.68
CA PRO A 5 -12.61 13.17 -20.08
C PRO A 5 -11.18 12.81 -20.49
N LEU A 6 -10.53 11.90 -19.73
CA LEU A 6 -9.20 11.42 -20.08
C LEU A 6 -9.24 10.68 -21.41
N LEU A 7 -10.11 9.67 -21.56
CA LEU A 7 -10.23 8.90 -22.82
C LEU A 7 -10.53 9.77 -24.03
N TRP A 8 -11.32 10.85 -23.82
CA TRP A 8 -11.62 11.82 -24.85
C TRP A 8 -10.39 12.64 -25.25
N SER A 9 -9.56 13.06 -24.30
CA SER A 9 -8.33 13.82 -24.58
C SER A 9 -7.28 12.98 -25.31
N LEU A 10 -7.30 11.66 -25.08
CA LEU A 10 -6.34 10.74 -25.71
C LEU A 10 -6.59 10.43 -27.20
N ARG A 11 -7.72 10.84 -27.78
CA ARG A 11 -8.15 10.39 -29.13
C ARG A 11 -7.13 10.61 -30.25
N LYS A 12 -6.37 11.69 -30.17
CA LYS A 12 -5.35 12.05 -31.17
C LYS A 12 -3.93 12.07 -30.61
N ALA A 13 -3.76 11.64 -29.36
CA ALA A 13 -2.50 11.72 -28.66
C ALA A 13 -1.55 10.60 -29.09
N THR A 14 -0.29 10.94 -29.30
CA THR A 14 0.81 9.96 -29.35
C THR A 14 1.01 9.32 -27.98
N PRO A 15 1.69 8.16 -27.86
CA PRO A 15 1.92 7.53 -26.56
C PRO A 15 2.64 8.44 -25.54
N ARG A 16 3.53 9.32 -25.99
CA ARG A 16 4.22 10.30 -25.11
C ARG A 16 3.28 11.38 -24.61
N GLU A 17 2.45 11.93 -25.48
CA GLU A 17 1.41 12.92 -25.12
C GLU A 17 0.36 12.28 -24.22
N ALA A 18 -0.03 11.05 -24.52
CA ALA A 18 -0.96 10.27 -23.70
C ALA A 18 -0.43 10.06 -22.28
N PHE A 19 0.86 9.74 -22.14
CA PHE A 19 1.50 9.68 -20.82
C PHE A 19 1.37 11.00 -20.06
N ARG A 20 1.68 12.14 -20.69
CA ARG A 20 1.59 13.48 -20.05
C ARG A 20 0.17 13.80 -19.62
N LEU A 21 -0.82 13.56 -20.52
CA LEU A 21 -2.24 13.79 -20.22
C LEU A 21 -2.75 12.87 -19.11
N GLY A 22 -2.39 11.60 -19.18
CA GLY A 22 -2.70 10.61 -18.13
C GLY A 22 -2.05 10.95 -16.80
N TYR A 23 -0.77 11.36 -16.81
CA TYR A 23 -0.07 11.78 -15.60
C TYR A 23 -0.72 13.01 -14.97
N LEU A 24 -1.02 14.06 -15.75
CA LEU A 24 -1.68 15.26 -15.25
C LEU A 24 -3.07 14.94 -14.69
N SER A 25 -3.87 14.15 -15.42
CA SER A 25 -5.18 13.69 -14.96
C SER A 25 -5.08 12.90 -13.66
N GLY A 26 -4.12 11.98 -13.57
CA GLY A 26 -3.85 11.21 -12.36
C GLY A 26 -3.38 12.08 -11.20
N ALA A 27 -2.50 13.05 -11.44
CA ALA A 27 -2.02 13.97 -10.42
C ALA A 27 -3.17 14.77 -9.81
N ILE A 28 -4.06 15.32 -10.65
CA ILE A 28 -5.26 16.04 -10.20
C ILE A 28 -6.19 15.09 -9.42
N TRP A 29 -6.46 13.90 -9.97
CA TRP A 29 -7.33 12.89 -9.34
C TRP A 29 -6.84 12.52 -7.94
N PHE A 30 -5.56 12.12 -7.82
CA PHE A 30 -5.01 11.69 -6.54
C PHE A 30 -4.79 12.86 -5.57
N ALA A 31 -4.41 14.03 -6.06
CA ALA A 31 -4.31 15.24 -5.23
C ALA A 31 -5.65 15.56 -4.55
N LEU A 32 -6.75 15.55 -5.30
CA LEU A 32 -8.08 15.82 -4.77
C LEU A 32 -8.61 14.68 -3.89
N THR A 33 -8.52 13.44 -4.34
CA THR A 33 -9.06 12.28 -3.62
C THR A 33 -8.32 12.03 -2.31
N LEU A 34 -7.01 12.27 -2.28
CA LEU A 34 -6.13 12.06 -1.12
C LEU A 34 -5.79 13.38 -0.41
N SER A 35 -6.59 14.44 -0.60
CA SER A 35 -6.35 15.74 0.05
C SER A 35 -6.25 15.64 1.57
N TRP A 36 -6.90 14.67 2.19
CA TRP A 36 -6.81 14.42 3.63
C TRP A 36 -5.38 14.05 4.09
N ILE A 37 -4.50 13.58 3.20
CA ILE A 37 -3.09 13.30 3.54
C ILE A 37 -2.31 14.59 3.84
N THR A 38 -2.81 15.77 3.44
CA THR A 38 -2.21 17.05 3.83
C THR A 38 -2.17 17.25 5.36
N LEU A 39 -3.04 16.55 6.12
CA LEU A 39 -3.00 16.53 7.58
C LEU A 39 -1.66 15.97 8.11
N PHE A 40 -0.99 15.11 7.35
CA PHE A 40 0.34 14.56 7.65
C PHE A 40 1.48 15.38 7.04
N GLY A 41 1.16 16.40 6.24
CA GLY A 41 2.08 17.33 5.61
C GLY A 41 1.86 17.47 4.10
N PHE A 42 2.16 18.65 3.57
CA PHE A 42 2.01 18.95 2.14
C PHE A 42 2.93 18.09 1.26
N VAL A 43 4.20 17.91 1.69
CA VAL A 43 5.20 17.17 0.91
C VAL A 43 4.85 15.69 0.74
N PRO A 44 4.51 14.92 1.81
CA PRO A 44 4.05 13.54 1.66
C PRO A 44 2.84 13.39 0.73
N TRP A 45 1.86 14.29 0.85
CA TRP A 45 0.70 14.31 -0.03
C TRP A 45 1.07 14.54 -1.50
N ALA A 46 1.88 15.56 -1.78
CA ALA A 46 2.29 15.90 -3.15
C ALA A 46 3.11 14.77 -3.80
N LEU A 47 4.07 14.20 -3.05
CA LEU A 47 4.89 13.08 -3.52
C LEU A 47 4.06 11.82 -3.78
N LEU A 48 3.12 11.50 -2.90
CA LEU A 48 2.24 10.35 -3.11
C LEU A 48 1.33 10.54 -4.32
N ALA A 49 0.72 11.72 -4.48
CA ALA A 49 -0.11 12.03 -5.64
C ALA A 49 0.69 11.94 -6.95
N ALA A 50 1.91 12.48 -6.96
CA ALA A 50 2.82 12.41 -8.11
C ALA A 50 3.23 10.96 -8.44
N LEU A 51 3.55 10.16 -7.44
CA LEU A 51 3.89 8.74 -7.61
C LEU A 51 2.71 7.95 -8.18
N LEU A 52 1.52 8.13 -7.61
CA LEU A 52 0.32 7.44 -8.07
C LEU A 52 -0.11 7.88 -9.48
N ALA A 53 0.16 9.12 -9.86
CA ALA A 53 -0.09 9.64 -11.21
C ALA A 53 0.71 8.89 -12.31
N LEU A 54 1.87 8.31 -11.96
CA LEU A 54 2.65 7.50 -12.91
C LEU A 54 1.85 6.30 -13.43
N TYR A 55 1.01 5.70 -12.58
CA TYR A 55 0.16 4.57 -12.98
C TYR A 55 -0.89 5.00 -14.02
N THR A 56 -1.51 6.16 -13.85
CA THR A 56 -2.48 6.70 -14.81
C THR A 56 -1.79 7.15 -16.09
N GLY A 57 -0.59 7.74 -15.99
CA GLY A 57 0.26 8.06 -17.14
C GLY A 57 0.64 6.81 -17.94
N GLY A 58 1.09 5.75 -17.25
CA GLY A 58 1.42 4.46 -17.85
C GLY A 58 0.22 3.81 -18.54
N PHE A 59 -0.94 3.80 -17.88
CA PHE A 59 -2.21 3.35 -18.49
C PHE A 59 -2.50 4.06 -19.82
N ALA A 60 -2.45 5.40 -19.83
CA ALA A 60 -2.77 6.19 -21.01
C ALA A 60 -1.77 5.96 -22.15
N ALA A 61 -0.48 5.88 -21.83
CA ALA A 61 0.58 5.59 -22.80
C ALA A 61 0.41 4.20 -23.42
N LEU A 62 0.20 3.17 -22.59
CA LEU A 62 -0.02 1.78 -23.06
C LEU A 62 -1.27 1.68 -23.91
N LEU A 63 -2.37 2.32 -23.52
CA LEU A 63 -3.60 2.35 -24.30
C LEU A 63 -3.34 2.90 -25.72
N ARG A 64 -2.69 4.05 -25.84
CA ARG A 64 -2.41 4.66 -27.16
C ARG A 64 -1.33 3.91 -27.96
N TRP A 65 -0.41 3.26 -27.27
CA TRP A 65 0.56 2.41 -27.94
C TRP A 65 -0.08 1.13 -28.54
N MET A 66 -1.02 0.50 -27.82
CA MET A 66 -1.73 -0.71 -28.27
C MET A 66 -2.89 -0.39 -29.22
N SER A 67 -3.51 0.79 -29.10
CA SER A 67 -4.64 1.27 -29.88
C SER A 67 -4.43 2.73 -30.28
N PRO A 68 -3.66 3.02 -31.36
CA PRO A 68 -3.30 4.40 -31.75
C PRO A 68 -4.50 5.30 -32.06
N ARG A 69 -5.64 4.71 -32.40
CA ARG A 69 -6.91 5.41 -32.63
C ARG A 69 -8.04 4.71 -31.85
N PRO A 70 -9.03 5.46 -31.33
CA PRO A 70 -10.20 4.88 -30.70
C PRO A 70 -10.90 3.86 -31.61
N SER A 71 -11.18 2.69 -31.07
CA SER A 71 -11.78 1.59 -31.81
C SER A 71 -12.55 0.64 -30.89
N LEU A 72 -13.25 -0.35 -31.45
CA LEU A 72 -13.88 -1.43 -30.67
C LEU A 72 -12.92 -2.15 -29.72
N ARG A 73 -11.61 -2.18 -30.05
CA ARG A 73 -10.59 -2.78 -29.18
C ARG A 73 -10.51 -2.07 -27.82
N ASP A 74 -10.81 -0.77 -27.77
CA ASP A 74 -10.75 0.02 -26.53
C ASP A 74 -11.81 -0.46 -25.53
N LEU A 75 -12.90 -1.10 -25.96
CA LEU A 75 -13.88 -1.72 -25.08
C LEU A 75 -13.29 -2.85 -24.21
N LEU A 76 -12.21 -3.49 -24.67
CA LEU A 76 -11.48 -4.50 -23.91
C LEU A 76 -10.19 -3.94 -23.33
N LEU A 77 -9.42 -3.17 -24.11
CA LEU A 77 -8.13 -2.66 -23.65
C LEU A 77 -8.24 -1.72 -22.46
N VAL A 78 -9.23 -0.82 -22.45
CA VAL A 78 -9.41 0.13 -21.33
C VAL A 78 -9.65 -0.61 -20.02
N PRO A 79 -10.66 -1.51 -19.89
CA PRO A 79 -10.89 -2.22 -18.64
C PRO A 79 -9.75 -3.19 -18.27
N LEU A 80 -9.12 -3.88 -19.24
CA LEU A 80 -7.98 -4.77 -18.97
C LEU A 80 -6.79 -4.00 -18.42
N LEU A 81 -6.36 -2.93 -19.10
CA LEU A 81 -5.22 -2.11 -18.69
C LEU A 81 -5.48 -1.41 -17.36
N TRP A 82 -6.70 -0.88 -17.14
CA TRP A 82 -7.03 -0.22 -15.90
C TRP A 82 -6.99 -1.19 -14.71
N THR A 83 -7.61 -2.38 -14.87
CA THR A 83 -7.60 -3.42 -13.83
C THR A 83 -6.18 -3.91 -13.53
N ALA A 84 -5.35 -4.12 -14.57
CA ALA A 84 -3.95 -4.50 -14.38
C ALA A 84 -3.16 -3.43 -13.61
N VAL A 85 -3.33 -2.16 -13.97
CA VAL A 85 -2.67 -1.03 -13.29
C VAL A 85 -3.11 -0.90 -11.83
N GLU A 86 -4.42 -1.02 -11.53
CA GLU A 86 -4.91 -1.01 -10.14
C GLU A 86 -4.39 -2.23 -9.36
N THR A 87 -4.28 -3.40 -10.00
CA THR A 87 -3.73 -4.61 -9.38
C THR A 87 -2.26 -4.43 -9.02
N ILE A 88 -1.45 -3.91 -9.94
CA ILE A 88 -0.02 -3.63 -9.70
C ILE A 88 0.13 -2.61 -8.55
N ARG A 89 -0.64 -1.52 -8.58
CA ARG A 89 -0.63 -0.50 -7.54
C ARG A 89 -1.06 -0.99 -6.15
N SER A 90 -1.89 -2.04 -6.12
CA SER A 90 -2.41 -2.65 -4.90
C SER A 90 -1.57 -3.82 -4.40
N SER A 91 -0.44 -4.12 -5.06
CA SER A 91 0.40 -5.30 -4.78
C SER A 91 1.81 -4.92 -4.40
N GLY A 92 2.49 -5.81 -3.69
CA GLY A 92 3.91 -5.65 -3.33
C GLY A 92 4.15 -4.76 -2.10
N PRO A 93 5.41 -4.39 -1.87
CA PRO A 93 5.81 -3.65 -0.66
C PRO A 93 5.37 -2.19 -0.65
N LEU A 94 5.13 -1.58 -1.82
CA LEU A 94 4.60 -0.22 -1.97
C LEU A 94 3.10 -0.22 -2.29
N ALA A 95 2.41 -1.31 -1.97
CA ALA A 95 0.98 -1.43 -2.25
C ALA A 95 0.18 -0.30 -1.58
N PHE A 96 -0.62 0.38 -2.38
CA PHE A 96 -1.55 1.41 -1.91
C PHE A 96 -2.93 1.20 -2.54
N PRO A 97 -3.74 0.26 -1.99
CA PRO A 97 -5.06 -0.08 -2.52
C PRO A 97 -6.13 0.94 -2.13
N TRP A 98 -5.84 2.25 -2.26
CA TRP A 98 -6.75 3.35 -1.98
C TRP A 98 -7.21 4.03 -3.27
N ALA A 99 -8.38 4.67 -3.27
CA ALA A 99 -8.94 5.32 -4.46
C ALA A 99 -9.06 4.37 -5.67
N LEU A 100 -9.46 3.11 -5.45
CA LEU A 100 -9.78 2.16 -6.50
C LEU A 100 -11.13 2.51 -7.12
N LEU A 101 -11.22 2.39 -8.44
CA LEU A 101 -12.42 2.77 -9.18
C LEU A 101 -13.65 1.96 -8.74
N GLY A 102 -13.47 0.66 -8.46
CA GLY A 102 -14.53 -0.21 -7.98
C GLY A 102 -15.03 0.13 -6.56
N VAL A 103 -14.16 0.61 -5.67
CA VAL A 103 -14.54 1.02 -4.31
C VAL A 103 -15.50 2.21 -4.33
N SER A 104 -15.40 3.10 -5.33
CA SER A 104 -16.33 4.22 -5.49
C SER A 104 -17.81 3.78 -5.64
N GLN A 105 -18.03 2.50 -5.96
CA GLN A 105 -19.37 1.92 -6.14
C GLN A 105 -19.97 1.33 -4.85
N HIS A 106 -19.32 1.50 -3.70
CA HIS A 106 -19.75 0.88 -2.42
C HIS A 106 -21.20 1.19 -1.99
N ARG A 107 -21.77 2.30 -2.46
CA ARG A 107 -23.17 2.69 -2.23
C ARG A 107 -24.16 2.16 -3.27
N ILE A 108 -23.65 1.72 -4.44
CA ILE A 108 -24.48 1.15 -5.51
C ILE A 108 -24.48 -0.36 -5.34
N LEU A 109 -25.23 -0.83 -4.34
CA LEU A 109 -25.22 -2.25 -3.93
C LEU A 109 -25.43 -3.24 -5.08
N PRO A 110 -26.34 -3.03 -6.06
CA PRO A 110 -26.47 -3.97 -7.17
C PRO A 110 -25.18 -4.13 -7.98
N LEU A 111 -24.45 -3.04 -8.27
CA LEU A 111 -23.21 -3.12 -8.99
C LEU A 111 -22.06 -3.68 -8.13
N LEU A 112 -22.06 -3.35 -6.85
CA LEU A 112 -21.09 -3.85 -5.89
C LEU A 112 -21.10 -5.37 -5.79
N GLN A 113 -22.26 -6.04 -6.01
CA GLN A 113 -22.35 -7.51 -5.95
C GLN A 113 -21.41 -8.23 -6.92
N LEU A 114 -20.94 -7.58 -7.99
CA LEU A 114 -19.91 -8.12 -8.87
C LEU A 114 -18.61 -8.45 -8.09
N ALA A 115 -18.39 -7.79 -6.96
CA ALA A 115 -17.24 -8.09 -6.09
C ALA A 115 -17.30 -9.52 -5.50
N ALA A 116 -18.48 -10.11 -5.36
CA ALA A 116 -18.63 -11.51 -4.94
C ALA A 116 -18.16 -12.52 -6.00
N LEU A 117 -17.97 -12.10 -7.26
CA LEU A 117 -17.46 -12.92 -8.36
C LEU A 117 -15.94 -12.79 -8.51
N GLY A 118 -15.43 -11.57 -8.68
CA GLY A 118 -14.02 -11.32 -9.01
C GLY A 118 -13.35 -10.23 -8.16
N GLY A 119 -13.94 -9.87 -7.01
CA GLY A 119 -13.45 -8.82 -6.14
C GLY A 119 -13.67 -7.41 -6.69
N VAL A 120 -13.15 -6.40 -5.99
CA VAL A 120 -13.11 -5.01 -6.47
C VAL A 120 -12.56 -4.89 -7.88
N PRO A 121 -11.56 -5.66 -8.30
CA PRO A 121 -11.03 -5.59 -9.68
C PRO A 121 -12.10 -5.83 -10.76
N LEU A 122 -13.05 -6.72 -10.52
CA LEU A 122 -14.14 -6.94 -11.48
C LEU A 122 -15.13 -5.76 -11.51
N VAL A 123 -15.37 -5.13 -10.36
CA VAL A 123 -16.18 -3.89 -10.31
C VAL A 123 -15.45 -2.76 -11.04
N SER A 124 -14.14 -2.58 -10.82
CA SER A 124 -13.31 -1.61 -11.55
C SER A 124 -13.33 -1.88 -13.06
N PHE A 125 -13.24 -3.14 -13.48
CA PHE A 125 -13.34 -3.55 -14.87
C PHE A 125 -14.69 -3.13 -15.48
N ALA A 126 -15.80 -3.42 -14.80
CA ALA A 126 -17.15 -3.04 -15.28
C ALA A 126 -17.29 -1.51 -15.39
N VAL A 127 -16.82 -0.75 -14.39
CA VAL A 127 -16.85 0.71 -14.44
C VAL A 127 -15.95 1.26 -15.56
N ALA A 128 -14.76 0.71 -15.76
CA ALA A 128 -13.86 1.09 -16.86
C ALA A 128 -14.47 0.77 -18.23
N LEU A 129 -15.17 -0.37 -18.37
CA LEU A 129 -15.91 -0.74 -19.57
C LEU A 129 -17.02 0.26 -19.90
N VAL A 130 -17.80 0.68 -18.90
CA VAL A 130 -18.82 1.74 -19.05
C VAL A 130 -18.17 3.04 -19.54
N ASN A 131 -17.02 3.43 -18.97
CA ASN A 131 -16.30 4.63 -19.41
C ASN A 131 -15.79 4.51 -20.85
N ALA A 132 -15.24 3.35 -21.23
CA ALA A 132 -14.77 3.09 -22.60
C ALA A 132 -15.92 3.18 -23.62
N ALA A 133 -17.04 2.52 -23.31
CA ALA A 133 -18.22 2.52 -24.18
C ALA A 133 -18.81 3.92 -24.32
N THR A 134 -18.93 4.68 -23.23
CA THR A 134 -19.40 6.06 -23.24
C THR A 134 -18.49 6.96 -24.06
N ALA A 135 -17.16 6.85 -23.88
CA ALA A 135 -16.18 7.63 -24.64
C ALA A 135 -16.21 7.28 -26.14
N LEU A 136 -16.40 6.00 -26.49
CA LEU A 136 -16.52 5.57 -27.87
C LEU A 136 -17.79 6.12 -28.51
N LEU A 137 -18.95 6.04 -27.85
CA LEU A 137 -20.21 6.61 -28.35
C LEU A 137 -20.13 8.12 -28.53
N ALA A 138 -19.52 8.84 -27.59
CA ALA A 138 -19.32 10.28 -27.70
C ALA A 138 -18.48 10.66 -28.92
N ALA A 139 -17.59 9.78 -29.38
CA ALA A 139 -16.80 9.99 -30.60
C ALA A 139 -17.59 9.82 -31.90
N ARG A 140 -18.91 9.53 -31.84
CA ARG A 140 -19.79 9.28 -32.97
C ARG A 140 -19.23 8.21 -33.92
N PRO A 141 -19.06 6.98 -33.46
CA PRO A 141 -18.49 5.90 -34.23
C PRO A 141 -19.47 5.42 -35.30
N GLY A 142 -18.98 4.65 -36.29
CA GLY A 142 -19.85 3.95 -37.23
C GLY A 142 -20.76 2.92 -36.55
N PRO A 143 -21.80 2.43 -37.25
CA PRO A 143 -22.89 1.63 -36.65
C PRO A 143 -22.42 0.37 -35.92
N ARG A 144 -21.42 -0.35 -36.44
CA ARG A 144 -20.86 -1.54 -35.76
C ARG A 144 -20.21 -1.21 -34.41
N ALA A 145 -19.47 -0.11 -34.34
CA ALA A 145 -18.81 0.30 -33.12
C ALA A 145 -19.81 0.88 -32.11
N ALA A 146 -20.84 1.57 -32.57
CA ALA A 146 -21.95 2.04 -31.75
C ALA A 146 -22.72 0.84 -31.14
N ALA A 147 -23.04 -0.18 -31.95
CA ALA A 147 -23.70 -1.41 -31.48
C ALA A 147 -22.84 -2.15 -30.43
N GLY A 148 -21.52 -2.28 -30.68
CA GLY A 148 -20.60 -2.88 -29.70
C GLY A 148 -20.53 -2.12 -28.38
N ALA A 149 -20.49 -0.79 -28.43
CA ALA A 149 -20.51 0.05 -27.25
C ALA A 149 -21.84 -0.04 -26.48
N ALA A 150 -22.98 -0.06 -27.20
CA ALA A 150 -24.29 -0.25 -26.59
C ALA A 150 -24.42 -1.62 -25.91
N LEU A 151 -23.91 -2.68 -26.55
CA LEU A 151 -23.87 -4.04 -25.96
C LEU A 151 -22.99 -4.07 -24.71
N ALA A 152 -21.82 -3.43 -24.73
CA ALA A 152 -20.93 -3.32 -23.57
C ALA A 152 -21.60 -2.60 -22.38
N LEU A 153 -22.35 -1.52 -22.64
CA LEU A 153 -23.14 -0.83 -21.63
C LEU A 153 -24.26 -1.72 -21.09
N ALA A 154 -24.99 -2.40 -21.98
CA ALA A 154 -26.06 -3.33 -21.57
C ALA A 154 -25.50 -4.47 -20.71
N ALA A 155 -24.37 -5.04 -21.09
CA ALA A 155 -23.72 -6.12 -20.31
C ALA A 155 -23.23 -5.62 -18.94
N ALA A 156 -22.52 -4.49 -18.89
CA ALA A 156 -21.92 -3.99 -17.65
C ALA A 156 -22.98 -3.43 -16.68
N LEU A 157 -23.91 -2.60 -17.17
CA LEU A 157 -24.95 -1.99 -16.34
C LEU A 157 -26.16 -2.90 -16.19
N GLY A 158 -26.72 -3.42 -17.30
CA GLY A 158 -27.90 -4.28 -17.28
C GLY A 158 -27.60 -5.63 -16.65
N GLY A 159 -26.62 -6.37 -17.17
CA GLY A 159 -26.22 -7.67 -16.63
C GLY A 159 -25.68 -7.59 -15.21
N GLY A 160 -24.80 -6.63 -14.95
CA GLY A 160 -24.22 -6.41 -13.62
C GLY A 160 -25.26 -6.05 -12.56
N THR A 161 -26.20 -5.15 -12.87
CA THR A 161 -27.27 -4.77 -11.94
C THR A 161 -28.33 -5.85 -11.79
N ALA A 162 -28.68 -6.61 -12.85
CA ALA A 162 -29.59 -7.74 -12.77
C ALA A 162 -29.04 -8.86 -11.86
N TYR A 163 -27.76 -9.24 -12.05
CA TYR A 163 -27.07 -10.17 -11.15
C TYR A 163 -27.11 -9.69 -9.70
N GLY A 164 -26.75 -8.41 -9.48
CA GLY A 164 -26.74 -7.85 -8.14
C GLY A 164 -28.10 -7.75 -7.51
N ALA A 165 -29.14 -7.40 -8.27
CA ALA A 165 -30.51 -7.37 -7.79
C ALA A 165 -31.01 -8.77 -7.39
N ALA A 166 -30.66 -9.81 -8.17
CA ALA A 166 -30.98 -11.19 -7.84
C ALA A 166 -30.26 -11.63 -6.54
N ARG A 167 -28.96 -11.32 -6.42
CA ARG A 167 -28.17 -11.62 -5.22
C ARG A 167 -28.71 -10.91 -3.96
N LEU A 168 -29.11 -9.65 -4.10
CA LEU A 168 -29.69 -8.87 -3.00
C LEU A 168 -31.03 -9.42 -2.50
N ARG A 169 -31.74 -10.27 -3.26
CA ARG A 169 -32.97 -10.93 -2.83
C ARG A 169 -32.72 -12.19 -2.01
N GLN A 170 -31.48 -12.65 -1.87
CA GLN A 170 -31.15 -13.82 -1.06
C GLN A 170 -31.59 -13.59 0.41
N PRO A 171 -32.28 -14.55 1.01
CA PRO A 171 -32.62 -14.47 2.42
C PRO A 171 -31.35 -14.61 3.26
N LEU A 172 -31.27 -13.84 4.33
CA LEU A 172 -30.20 -13.90 5.32
C LEU A 172 -30.82 -14.24 6.67
N LEU A 173 -30.22 -15.19 7.38
CA LEU A 173 -30.65 -15.60 8.72
C LEU A 173 -29.68 -14.98 9.73
N ASP A 174 -30.19 -14.13 10.61
CA ASP A 174 -29.42 -13.54 11.70
C ASP A 174 -29.09 -14.64 12.72
N VAL A 175 -27.83 -14.78 13.09
CA VAL A 175 -27.31 -15.89 13.91
C VAL A 175 -26.61 -15.42 15.17
N MET A 176 -26.26 -14.13 15.27
CA MET A 176 -25.60 -13.56 16.44
C MET A 176 -25.89 -12.07 16.58
N ARG A 177 -25.75 -11.56 17.79
CA ARG A 177 -25.82 -10.13 18.10
C ARG A 177 -24.44 -9.57 18.35
N VAL A 178 -24.06 -8.52 17.60
CA VAL A 178 -22.73 -7.93 17.68
C VAL A 178 -22.82 -6.50 18.19
N ALA A 179 -21.89 -6.14 19.08
CA ALA A 179 -21.65 -4.77 19.53
C ALA A 179 -20.31 -4.26 19.05
N VAL A 180 -20.26 -3.05 18.51
CA VAL A 180 -19.03 -2.30 18.28
C VAL A 180 -19.00 -1.07 19.17
N LEU A 181 -17.86 -0.79 19.80
CA LEU A 181 -17.68 0.28 20.77
C LEU A 181 -16.92 1.44 20.13
N GLN A 182 -17.34 2.66 20.48
CA GLN A 182 -16.72 3.92 20.01
C GLN A 182 -16.51 4.86 21.20
N PRO A 183 -15.35 4.79 21.88
CA PRO A 183 -15.09 5.59 23.10
C PRO A 183 -14.78 7.06 22.80
N ASN A 184 -14.52 7.42 21.55
CA ASN A 184 -14.27 8.79 21.10
C ASN A 184 -13.11 9.48 21.83
N ILE A 185 -12.00 8.78 22.06
CA ILE A 185 -10.81 9.31 22.72
C ILE A 185 -9.89 9.96 21.70
N PRO A 186 -9.55 11.25 21.83
CA PRO A 186 -8.63 11.93 20.93
C PRO A 186 -7.26 11.22 20.86
N PRO A 187 -6.72 10.89 19.67
CA PRO A 187 -5.50 10.09 19.54
C PRO A 187 -4.30 10.69 20.28
N LEU A 188 -4.13 12.01 20.24
CA LEU A 188 -3.01 12.72 20.86
C LEU A 188 -3.01 12.70 22.41
N ARG A 189 -4.15 12.35 23.03
CA ARG A 189 -4.29 12.27 24.49
C ARG A 189 -4.11 10.86 25.05
N LYS A 190 -4.00 9.84 24.22
CA LYS A 190 -3.90 8.43 24.65
C LYS A 190 -2.67 8.13 25.52
N GLY A 191 -1.61 8.93 25.44
CA GLY A 191 -0.40 8.80 26.26
C GLY A 191 -0.50 9.40 27.66
N ASP A 192 -1.48 10.25 27.92
CA ASP A 192 -1.66 10.92 29.21
C ASP A 192 -2.33 10.00 30.24
N ALA A 193 -1.74 9.88 31.47
CA ALA A 193 -2.21 8.98 32.52
C ALA A 193 -3.66 9.26 32.98
N ALA A 194 -4.08 10.54 33.00
CA ALA A 194 -5.47 10.88 33.32
C ALA A 194 -6.43 10.41 32.21
N THR A 195 -6.05 10.59 30.97
CA THR A 195 -6.80 10.11 29.81
C THR A 195 -6.87 8.58 29.79
N GLN A 196 -5.80 7.87 30.14
CA GLN A 196 -5.79 6.40 30.20
C GLN A 196 -6.81 5.86 31.21
N ARG A 197 -6.88 6.44 32.42
CA ARG A 197 -7.89 6.08 33.44
C ARG A 197 -9.32 6.33 32.92
N THR A 198 -9.56 7.48 32.33
CA THR A 198 -10.86 7.82 31.73
C THR A 198 -11.21 6.86 30.60
N GLN A 199 -10.24 6.50 29.76
CA GLN A 199 -10.42 5.53 28.65
C GLN A 199 -10.84 4.16 29.19
N MET A 200 -10.17 3.63 30.23
CA MET A 200 -10.53 2.35 30.84
C MET A 200 -11.96 2.39 31.43
N ALA A 201 -12.30 3.44 32.18
CA ALA A 201 -13.62 3.62 32.74
C ALA A 201 -14.71 3.73 31.65
N THR A 202 -14.45 4.48 30.59
CA THR A 202 -15.35 4.59 29.44
C THR A 202 -15.56 3.23 28.76
N MET A 203 -14.47 2.49 28.50
CA MET A 203 -14.55 1.15 27.89
C MET A 203 -15.34 0.19 28.77
N ALA A 204 -15.07 0.14 30.07
CA ALA A 204 -15.81 -0.70 31.02
C ALA A 204 -17.33 -0.38 31.02
N ARG A 205 -17.69 0.90 30.94
CA ARG A 205 -19.11 1.32 30.87
C ARG A 205 -19.74 0.88 29.55
N LEU A 206 -19.09 1.16 28.41
CA LEU A 206 -19.62 0.79 27.10
C LEU A 206 -19.77 -0.74 26.96
N VAL A 207 -18.85 -1.53 27.52
CA VAL A 207 -18.96 -3.01 27.56
C VAL A 207 -20.19 -3.44 28.36
N ARG A 208 -20.41 -2.86 29.56
CA ARG A 208 -21.60 -3.19 30.36
C ARG A 208 -22.92 -2.88 29.62
N GLU A 209 -22.97 -1.72 28.96
CA GLU A 209 -24.16 -1.31 28.20
C GLU A 209 -24.39 -2.24 26.99
N ALA A 210 -23.36 -2.60 26.26
CA ALA A 210 -23.43 -3.54 25.13
C ALA A 210 -23.83 -4.95 25.59
N ARG A 211 -23.28 -5.43 26.72
CA ARG A 211 -23.63 -6.71 27.33
C ARG A 211 -25.09 -6.74 27.74
N ALA A 212 -25.61 -5.66 28.35
CA ALA A 212 -27.02 -5.53 28.74
C ALA A 212 -27.99 -5.59 27.56
N ARG A 213 -27.52 -5.27 26.33
CA ARG A 213 -28.26 -5.42 25.07
C ARG A 213 -28.17 -6.82 24.45
N GLY A 214 -27.54 -7.77 25.15
CA GLY A 214 -27.45 -9.16 24.74
C GLY A 214 -26.43 -9.44 23.65
N ALA A 215 -25.39 -8.60 23.48
CA ALA A 215 -24.36 -8.82 22.49
C ALA A 215 -23.58 -10.12 22.76
N ASP A 216 -23.43 -10.98 21.76
CA ASP A 216 -22.64 -12.22 21.81
C ASP A 216 -21.15 -11.95 21.55
N LEU A 217 -20.89 -10.98 20.68
CA LEU A 217 -19.56 -10.48 20.32
C LEU A 217 -19.47 -8.98 20.61
N ILE A 218 -18.44 -8.58 21.36
CA ILE A 218 -18.13 -7.16 21.66
C ILE A 218 -16.79 -6.82 21.07
N VAL A 219 -16.75 -5.78 20.23
CA VAL A 219 -15.55 -5.37 19.48
C VAL A 219 -15.08 -4.00 19.94
N PHE A 220 -13.83 -3.93 20.40
CA PHE A 220 -13.15 -2.69 20.76
C PHE A 220 -12.51 -2.05 19.52
N PRO A 221 -12.37 -0.73 19.44
CA PRO A 221 -11.60 -0.09 18.38
C PRO A 221 -10.08 -0.28 18.58
N GLU A 222 -9.27 0.12 17.60
CA GLU A 222 -7.82 0.01 17.64
C GLU A 222 -7.22 0.75 18.86
N THR A 223 -6.30 0.07 19.54
CA THR A 223 -5.61 0.59 20.75
C THR A 223 -6.57 1.15 21.80
N ALA A 224 -7.66 0.43 22.03
CA ALA A 224 -8.70 0.84 22.99
C ALA A 224 -8.28 0.64 24.44
N VAL A 225 -7.39 -0.33 24.69
CA VAL A 225 -6.76 -0.52 26.01
C VAL A 225 -5.42 0.19 25.99
N PRO A 226 -5.21 1.21 26.84
CA PRO A 226 -4.00 2.04 26.82
C PRO A 226 -2.79 1.36 27.48
N LEU A 227 -2.99 0.21 28.11
CA LEU A 227 -1.99 -0.57 28.82
C LEU A 227 -1.69 -1.86 28.05
N ASN A 228 -0.52 -2.46 28.24
CA ASN A 228 -0.27 -3.83 27.80
C ASN A 228 -1.38 -4.76 28.34
N LEU A 229 -1.92 -5.62 27.49
CA LEU A 229 -2.87 -6.64 27.93
C LEU A 229 -2.15 -7.76 28.70
N PHE A 230 -0.92 -8.09 28.31
CA PHE A 230 -0.13 -9.17 28.90
C PHE A 230 0.94 -8.66 29.88
N GLY A 231 1.53 -9.59 30.65
CA GLY A 231 2.58 -9.30 31.64
C GLY A 231 2.05 -9.15 33.07
N GLN A 232 2.95 -8.94 34.04
CA GLN A 232 2.60 -8.91 35.47
C GLN A 232 1.66 -7.74 35.86
N ALA A 233 1.79 -6.60 35.19
CA ALA A 233 0.93 -5.41 35.36
C ALA A 233 -0.07 -5.27 34.18
N GLY A 234 -0.36 -6.36 33.45
CA GLY A 234 -1.23 -6.33 32.27
C GLY A 234 -2.71 -6.11 32.62
N ALA A 235 -3.42 -5.42 31.73
CA ALA A 235 -4.84 -5.12 31.90
C ALA A 235 -5.75 -6.30 31.53
N LEU A 236 -5.23 -7.44 31.09
CA LEU A 236 -6.02 -8.57 30.62
C LEU A 236 -7.04 -9.11 31.64
N PRO A 237 -6.69 -9.32 32.94
CA PRO A 237 -7.66 -9.78 33.93
C PRO A 237 -8.83 -8.82 34.11
N GLU A 238 -8.57 -7.52 34.13
CA GLU A 238 -9.59 -6.48 34.25
C GLU A 238 -10.52 -6.48 33.04
N VAL A 239 -9.95 -6.49 31.81
CA VAL A 239 -10.72 -6.52 30.55
C VAL A 239 -11.55 -7.79 30.43
N ALA A 240 -11.01 -8.94 30.83
CA ALA A 240 -11.73 -10.22 30.84
C ALA A 240 -12.92 -10.20 31.80
N ALA A 241 -12.79 -9.53 32.94
CA ALA A 241 -13.84 -9.42 33.94
C ALA A 241 -15.03 -8.53 33.48
N TRP A 242 -14.85 -7.63 32.51
CA TRP A 242 -15.93 -6.77 32.01
C TRP A 242 -17.05 -7.55 31.31
N ALA A 243 -16.71 -8.65 30.61
CA ALA A 243 -17.69 -9.49 29.91
C ALA A 243 -17.24 -10.96 29.94
N PRO A 244 -17.24 -11.63 31.12
CA PRO A 244 -16.68 -12.97 31.28
C PRO A 244 -17.46 -14.06 30.54
N ASP A 245 -18.69 -13.79 30.15
CA ASP A 245 -19.63 -14.70 29.45
C ASP A 245 -19.76 -14.38 27.95
N ARG A 246 -18.91 -13.51 27.39
CA ARG A 246 -19.03 -13.04 26.01
C ARG A 246 -17.74 -13.30 25.21
N VAL A 247 -17.86 -13.21 23.88
CA VAL A 247 -16.68 -13.11 23.02
C VAL A 247 -16.28 -11.63 22.91
N VAL A 248 -15.05 -11.31 23.26
CA VAL A 248 -14.53 -9.93 23.23
C VAL A 248 -13.29 -9.85 22.35
N VAL A 249 -13.25 -8.86 21.48
CA VAL A 249 -12.02 -8.50 20.75
C VAL A 249 -11.47 -7.22 21.37
N ALA A 250 -10.47 -7.37 22.23
CA ALA A 250 -9.76 -6.28 22.88
C ALA A 250 -8.50 -5.91 22.09
N THR A 251 -8.06 -4.66 22.14
CA THR A 251 -6.94 -4.14 21.34
C THR A 251 -6.02 -3.26 22.15
N SER A 252 -4.71 -3.42 21.96
CA SER A 252 -3.70 -2.59 22.57
C SER A 252 -2.40 -2.55 21.76
N PHE A 253 -1.45 -1.70 22.19
CA PHE A 253 -0.04 -1.91 21.86
C PHE A 253 0.59 -2.88 22.87
N GLU A 254 1.14 -3.98 22.36
CA GLU A 254 1.85 -4.98 23.18
C GLU A 254 3.35 -4.72 23.09
N ALA A 255 3.93 -4.27 24.20
CA ALA A 255 5.37 -4.07 24.33
C ALA A 255 6.00 -5.32 24.97
N GLY A 256 6.74 -6.10 24.18
CA GLY A 256 7.63 -7.16 24.67
C GLY A 256 9.05 -6.65 24.88
N SER A 257 9.97 -7.54 25.34
CA SER A 257 11.38 -7.19 25.51
C SER A 257 12.09 -6.80 24.21
N GLU A 258 11.63 -7.31 23.07
CA GLU A 258 12.28 -7.12 21.77
C GLU A 258 11.42 -6.40 20.72
N ALA A 259 10.10 -6.26 20.95
CA ALA A 259 9.20 -5.75 19.94
C ALA A 259 7.95 -5.10 20.54
N VAL A 260 7.50 -4.02 19.89
CA VAL A 260 6.16 -3.43 20.10
C VAL A 260 5.27 -3.86 18.97
N ARG A 261 4.08 -4.39 19.25
CA ARG A 261 3.08 -4.80 18.27
C ARG A 261 1.76 -4.11 18.50
N ASN A 262 1.09 -3.74 17.42
CA ASN A 262 -0.30 -3.31 17.45
C ASN A 262 -1.18 -4.57 17.35
N SER A 263 -1.85 -4.94 18.44
CA SER A 263 -2.44 -6.25 18.61
C SER A 263 -3.93 -6.21 18.94
N ALA A 264 -4.62 -7.27 18.52
CA ALA A 264 -5.96 -7.61 18.96
C ALA A 264 -5.93 -8.98 19.66
N VAL A 265 -6.60 -9.08 20.79
CA VAL A 265 -6.74 -10.29 21.60
C VAL A 265 -8.20 -10.72 21.60
N VAL A 266 -8.45 -11.98 21.27
CA VAL A 266 -9.79 -12.56 21.32
C VAL A 266 -9.97 -13.30 22.64
N LEU A 267 -10.92 -12.86 23.42
CA LEU A 267 -11.33 -13.49 24.67
C LEU A 267 -12.65 -14.23 24.46
N GLN A 268 -12.82 -15.36 25.09
CA GLN A 268 -14.08 -16.05 25.25
C GLN A 268 -14.12 -16.68 26.63
N ASP A 269 -15.20 -16.45 27.36
CA ASP A 269 -15.39 -16.96 28.71
C ASP A 269 -14.22 -16.56 29.65
N GLY A 270 -13.76 -15.30 29.49
CA GLY A 270 -12.63 -14.74 30.23
C GLY A 270 -11.24 -15.28 29.84
N GLN A 271 -11.15 -16.21 28.90
CA GLN A 271 -9.92 -16.85 28.49
C GLN A 271 -9.45 -16.37 27.09
N VAL A 272 -8.14 -16.25 26.89
CA VAL A 272 -7.54 -15.95 25.59
C VAL A 272 -7.75 -17.13 24.64
N ARG A 273 -8.39 -16.88 23.50
CA ARG A 273 -8.55 -17.86 22.42
C ARG A 273 -7.51 -17.69 21.33
N GLY A 274 -6.99 -16.50 21.16
CA GLY A 274 -5.94 -16.20 20.20
C GLY A 274 -5.63 -14.72 20.14
N THR A 275 -4.55 -14.40 19.46
CA THR A 275 -4.05 -13.03 19.25
C THR A 275 -3.81 -12.80 17.76
N TYR A 276 -3.93 -11.54 17.35
CA TYR A 276 -3.60 -11.07 16.01
C TYR A 276 -2.75 -9.82 16.12
N ALA A 277 -1.59 -9.82 15.52
CA ALA A 277 -0.75 -8.64 15.39
C ALA A 277 -0.86 -8.06 13.98
N LYS A 278 -0.94 -6.73 13.88
CA LYS A 278 -1.04 -6.00 12.62
C LYS A 278 0.09 -6.36 11.67
N ARG A 279 -0.24 -6.80 10.46
CA ARG A 279 0.70 -7.30 9.45
C ARG A 279 1.08 -6.24 8.42
N ARG A 280 0.15 -5.34 8.11
CA ARG A 280 0.33 -4.24 7.15
C ARG A 280 0.36 -2.91 7.92
N LEU A 281 1.56 -2.48 8.24
CA LEU A 281 1.78 -1.21 8.94
C LEU A 281 1.54 -0.04 7.98
N VAL A 282 1.13 1.09 8.55
CA VAL A 282 1.02 2.35 7.81
C VAL A 282 2.43 2.91 7.61
N PRO A 283 2.90 3.07 6.36
CA PRO A 283 4.21 3.66 6.11
C PRO A 283 4.35 5.02 6.80
N PHE A 284 5.50 5.24 7.45
CA PHE A 284 5.82 6.44 8.23
C PHE A 284 4.92 6.70 9.45
N GLY A 285 3.77 6.03 9.59
CA GLY A 285 2.82 6.25 10.70
C GLY A 285 3.02 5.31 11.89
N GLU A 286 3.63 4.16 11.68
CA GLU A 286 3.84 3.11 12.70
C GLU A 286 5.32 2.71 12.79
N ALA A 287 6.21 3.70 12.77
CA ALA A 287 7.62 3.46 13.03
C ALA A 287 7.83 2.92 14.44
N GLY A 288 8.70 1.93 14.57
CA GLY A 288 8.92 1.27 15.87
C GLY A 288 7.93 0.13 16.18
N VAL A 289 6.88 -0.05 15.37
CA VAL A 289 5.97 -1.19 15.50
C VAL A 289 6.49 -2.35 14.63
N THR A 290 6.51 -3.54 15.19
CA THR A 290 6.90 -4.77 14.48
C THR A 290 5.67 -5.42 13.86
N PRO A 291 5.68 -5.73 12.55
CA PRO A 291 4.55 -6.40 11.92
C PRO A 291 4.38 -7.84 12.44
N GLY A 292 3.14 -8.29 12.48
CA GLY A 292 2.80 -9.69 12.71
C GLY A 292 3.15 -10.57 11.51
N ASP A 293 3.44 -11.83 11.77
CA ASP A 293 3.80 -12.85 10.76
C ASP A 293 2.60 -13.72 10.34
N ARG A 294 1.62 -13.90 11.22
CA ARG A 294 0.46 -14.77 11.05
C ARG A 294 -0.86 -14.01 11.06
N GLY A 295 -1.84 -14.53 10.33
CA GLY A 295 -3.19 -13.97 10.24
C GLY A 295 -4.27 -15.05 10.28
N ASP A 296 -4.05 -16.12 11.07
CA ASP A 296 -5.00 -17.21 11.18
C ASP A 296 -6.27 -16.74 11.90
N PRO A 297 -7.45 -17.13 11.41
CA PRO A 297 -8.70 -16.83 12.08
C PRO A 297 -8.79 -17.51 13.45
N VAL A 298 -9.26 -16.79 14.44
CA VAL A 298 -9.38 -17.27 15.81
C VAL A 298 -10.71 -18.03 15.99
N PRO A 299 -10.68 -19.31 16.41
CA PRO A 299 -11.90 -20.08 16.64
C PRO A 299 -12.63 -19.58 17.89
N THR A 300 -13.93 -19.33 17.76
CA THR A 300 -14.82 -18.93 18.85
C THR A 300 -16.19 -19.59 18.68
N ARG A 301 -17.06 -19.48 19.71
CA ARG A 301 -18.44 -19.97 19.61
C ARG A 301 -19.29 -19.18 18.59
N VAL A 302 -18.89 -17.97 18.21
CA VAL A 302 -19.56 -17.17 17.17
C VAL A 302 -18.91 -17.36 15.79
N GLY A 303 -18.15 -18.43 15.60
CA GLY A 303 -17.42 -18.77 14.37
C GLY A 303 -15.96 -18.36 14.39
N PHE A 304 -15.27 -18.59 13.27
CA PHE A 304 -13.88 -18.20 13.09
C PHE A 304 -13.77 -16.70 12.84
N LEU A 305 -13.24 -15.94 13.80
CA LEU A 305 -13.05 -14.50 13.66
C LEU A 305 -11.77 -14.20 12.88
N SER A 306 -11.89 -13.43 11.82
CA SER A 306 -10.73 -12.80 11.15
C SER A 306 -10.67 -11.34 11.56
N ILE A 307 -9.44 -10.85 11.77
CA ILE A 307 -9.20 -9.50 12.26
C ILE A 307 -8.41 -8.74 11.20
N ALA A 308 -8.77 -7.47 11.02
CA ALA A 308 -8.02 -6.50 10.24
C ALA A 308 -7.88 -5.22 11.08
N ILE A 309 -6.65 -4.77 11.28
CA ILE A 309 -6.38 -3.58 12.08
C ILE A 309 -6.17 -2.38 11.14
N CYS A 310 -7.11 -1.41 11.20
CA CYS A 310 -7.05 -0.12 10.53
C CYS A 310 -6.80 -0.23 9.02
N TYR A 311 -5.67 0.24 8.52
CA TYR A 311 -5.24 0.23 7.11
C TYR A 311 -5.39 -1.14 6.43
N GLU A 312 -5.30 -2.22 7.18
CA GLU A 312 -5.43 -3.59 6.67
C GLU A 312 -6.77 -3.89 6.00
N SER A 313 -7.85 -3.19 6.39
CA SER A 313 -9.17 -3.35 5.77
C SER A 313 -9.19 -2.97 4.29
N ALA A 314 -8.23 -2.15 3.83
CA ALA A 314 -8.06 -1.83 2.42
C ALA A 314 -7.48 -3.00 1.60
N PHE A 315 -6.82 -3.98 2.22
CA PHE A 315 -6.16 -5.11 1.57
C PHE A 315 -7.08 -6.33 1.48
N ALA A 316 -7.48 -6.65 0.26
CA ALA A 316 -8.43 -7.74 0.00
C ALA A 316 -7.91 -9.12 0.45
N GLU A 317 -6.59 -9.36 0.37
CA GLU A 317 -5.99 -10.63 0.79
C GLU A 317 -6.14 -10.89 2.29
N ILE A 318 -6.11 -9.84 3.14
CA ILE A 318 -6.28 -10.00 4.60
C ILE A 318 -7.70 -10.50 4.91
N ALA A 319 -8.71 -9.88 4.30
CA ALA A 319 -10.10 -10.32 4.48
C ALA A 319 -10.33 -11.74 3.92
N ARG A 320 -9.74 -12.06 2.76
CA ARG A 320 -9.94 -13.33 2.06
C ARG A 320 -9.25 -14.51 2.76
N THR A 321 -7.99 -14.36 3.18
CA THR A 321 -7.21 -15.46 3.79
C THR A 321 -7.81 -15.98 5.09
N GLY A 322 -8.61 -15.17 5.77
CA GLY A 322 -9.34 -15.58 6.96
C GLY A 322 -10.66 -16.29 6.67
N THR A 323 -11.06 -16.47 5.41
CA THR A 323 -12.37 -17.06 5.07
C THR A 323 -12.25 -18.58 4.90
N ARG A 324 -13.01 -19.33 5.72
CA ARG A 324 -13.11 -20.80 5.69
C ARG A 324 -14.54 -21.22 6.07
N PRO A 325 -14.94 -22.50 5.91
CA PRO A 325 -16.21 -23.00 6.43
C PRO A 325 -16.35 -22.69 7.93
N GLY A 326 -17.51 -22.18 8.34
CA GLY A 326 -17.73 -21.71 9.71
C GLY A 326 -17.13 -20.33 10.02
N ALA A 327 -16.74 -19.55 8.99
CA ALA A 327 -16.25 -18.20 9.18
C ALA A 327 -17.33 -17.30 9.81
N GLY A 328 -17.00 -16.72 10.95
CA GLY A 328 -17.77 -15.66 11.60
C GLY A 328 -17.51 -14.29 10.95
N PRO A 329 -17.84 -13.20 11.63
CA PRO A 329 -17.61 -11.85 11.10
C PRO A 329 -16.14 -11.58 10.78
N LEU A 330 -15.90 -10.70 9.79
CA LEU A 330 -14.64 -9.99 9.66
C LEU A 330 -14.67 -8.81 10.63
N VAL A 331 -13.78 -8.83 11.60
CA VAL A 331 -13.65 -7.79 12.60
C VAL A 331 -12.63 -6.76 12.12
N VAL A 332 -13.07 -5.51 11.94
CA VAL A 332 -12.20 -4.38 11.59
C VAL A 332 -12.13 -3.46 12.81
N VAL A 333 -10.94 -3.27 13.33
CA VAL A 333 -10.67 -2.35 14.44
C VAL A 333 -9.82 -1.20 13.96
N THR A 334 -10.18 0.05 14.27
CA THR A 334 -9.49 1.21 13.71
C THR A 334 -9.48 2.43 14.62
N ASN A 335 -8.52 3.33 14.36
CA ASN A 335 -8.46 4.64 14.96
C ASN A 335 -8.36 5.73 13.89
N ASP A 336 -9.50 6.10 13.29
CA ASP A 336 -9.58 7.11 12.24
C ASP A 336 -9.39 8.55 12.73
N GLY A 337 -9.18 8.76 14.03
CA GLY A 337 -8.98 10.10 14.60
C GLY A 337 -7.81 10.87 13.99
N TRP A 338 -6.87 10.17 13.37
CA TRP A 338 -5.77 10.76 12.62
C TRP A 338 -6.21 11.51 11.36
N PHE A 339 -7.39 11.17 10.82
CA PHE A 339 -7.94 11.77 9.60
C PHE A 339 -8.82 13.00 9.90
N GLY A 340 -9.10 13.30 11.19
CA GLY A 340 -10.00 14.38 11.58
C GLY A 340 -11.36 14.30 10.87
N THR A 341 -11.95 15.45 10.57
CA THR A 341 -13.25 15.57 9.88
C THR A 341 -13.13 15.56 8.35
N SER A 342 -12.00 15.10 7.81
CA SER A 342 -11.75 15.02 6.37
C SER A 342 -12.54 13.89 5.68
N ALA A 343 -12.32 13.69 4.36
CA ALA A 343 -12.89 12.58 3.62
C ALA A 343 -12.27 11.21 3.99
N GLY A 344 -11.13 11.17 4.69
CA GLY A 344 -10.40 9.97 5.05
C GLY A 344 -11.27 8.91 5.76
N PRO A 345 -11.97 9.23 6.87
CA PRO A 345 -12.82 8.28 7.57
C PRO A 345 -13.91 7.66 6.70
N ALA A 346 -14.56 8.44 5.84
CA ALA A 346 -15.61 7.95 4.95
C ALA A 346 -15.05 7.03 3.85
N GLN A 347 -13.90 7.39 3.27
CA GLN A 347 -13.20 6.54 2.29
C GLN A 347 -12.75 5.23 2.93
N HIS A 348 -12.23 5.28 4.17
CA HIS A 348 -11.81 4.09 4.91
C HIS A 348 -13.02 3.20 5.28
N ALA A 349 -14.12 3.78 5.75
CA ALA A 349 -15.34 3.05 6.10
C ALA A 349 -15.96 2.33 4.89
N ALA A 350 -15.80 2.86 3.66
CA ALA A 350 -16.33 2.24 2.45
C ALA A 350 -15.82 0.80 2.23
N TYR A 351 -14.62 0.47 2.70
CA TYR A 351 -14.08 -0.89 2.61
C TYR A 351 -14.90 -1.92 3.38
N ALA A 352 -15.66 -1.53 4.41
CA ALA A 352 -16.50 -2.47 5.16
C ALA A 352 -17.53 -3.14 4.25
N ALA A 353 -18.29 -2.36 3.46
CA ALA A 353 -19.25 -2.91 2.50
C ALA A 353 -18.58 -3.74 1.40
N VAL A 354 -17.44 -3.27 0.91
CA VAL A 354 -16.67 -3.96 -0.13
C VAL A 354 -16.18 -5.32 0.36
N ARG A 355 -15.53 -5.37 1.53
CA ARG A 355 -15.03 -6.63 2.11
C ARG A 355 -16.16 -7.60 2.43
N ALA A 356 -17.31 -7.08 2.92
CA ALA A 356 -18.48 -7.90 3.18
C ALA A 356 -18.96 -8.63 1.92
N VAL A 357 -19.12 -7.91 0.81
CA VAL A 357 -19.60 -8.50 -0.46
C VAL A 357 -18.57 -9.46 -1.08
N GLU A 358 -17.28 -9.11 -1.06
CA GLU A 358 -16.20 -9.97 -1.58
C GLU A 358 -16.16 -11.30 -0.83
N THR A 359 -16.13 -11.25 0.49
CA THR A 359 -15.96 -12.45 1.31
C THR A 359 -17.26 -13.17 1.65
N GLY A 360 -18.41 -12.53 1.40
CA GLY A 360 -19.71 -13.04 1.81
C GLY A 360 -19.87 -13.12 3.35
N ARG A 361 -19.13 -12.30 4.10
CA ARG A 361 -19.12 -12.29 5.56
C ARG A 361 -19.68 -10.98 6.10
N PRO A 362 -20.39 -10.99 7.22
CA PRO A 362 -20.67 -9.73 7.89
C PRO A 362 -19.36 -9.06 8.32
N VAL A 363 -19.33 -7.73 8.26
CA VAL A 363 -18.19 -6.92 8.71
C VAL A 363 -18.62 -6.10 9.90
N THR A 364 -17.86 -6.22 10.99
CA THR A 364 -18.04 -5.44 12.21
C THR A 364 -16.86 -4.49 12.34
N ARG A 365 -17.10 -3.20 12.10
CA ARG A 365 -16.09 -2.16 12.14
C ARG A 365 -16.26 -1.31 13.40
N ALA A 366 -15.32 -1.43 14.34
CA ALA A 366 -15.21 -0.57 15.52
C ALA A 366 -14.15 0.51 15.28
N ALA A 367 -14.56 1.76 15.33
CA ALA A 367 -13.68 2.92 15.20
C ALA A 367 -13.62 3.70 16.51
N ASN A 368 -12.45 4.25 16.86
CA ASN A 368 -12.32 5.04 18.10
C ASN A 368 -13.07 6.38 18.01
N THR A 369 -12.73 7.21 17.01
CA THR A 369 -13.36 8.51 16.73
C THR A 369 -13.98 8.55 15.33
N GLY A 370 -13.76 7.50 14.54
CA GLY A 370 -14.18 7.39 13.15
C GLY A 370 -15.63 6.97 12.98
N ILE A 371 -15.93 6.30 11.86
CA ILE A 371 -17.26 5.79 11.55
C ILE A 371 -17.29 4.30 11.91
N SER A 372 -18.04 3.93 12.94
CA SER A 372 -18.31 2.52 13.28
C SER A 372 -19.48 1.99 12.48
N LEU A 373 -19.36 0.76 11.96
CA LEU A 373 -20.34 0.13 11.08
C LEU A 373 -20.56 -1.34 11.43
N ILE A 374 -21.77 -1.81 11.25
CA ILE A 374 -22.09 -3.24 11.11
C ILE A 374 -22.71 -3.42 9.73
N VAL A 375 -22.15 -4.31 8.93
CA VAL A 375 -22.52 -4.52 7.52
C VAL A 375 -22.80 -6.01 7.30
N ASP A 376 -23.89 -6.31 6.61
CA ASP A 376 -24.25 -7.70 6.27
C ASP A 376 -23.43 -8.24 5.05
N PRO A 377 -23.46 -9.56 4.76
CA PRO A 377 -22.72 -10.15 3.65
C PRO A 377 -23.06 -9.62 2.26
N LEU A 378 -24.17 -8.91 2.11
CA LEU A 378 -24.60 -8.27 0.87
C LEU A 378 -24.22 -6.79 0.80
N GLY A 379 -23.45 -6.29 1.79
CA GLY A 379 -22.99 -4.91 1.83
C GLY A 379 -23.98 -3.90 2.39
N ARG A 380 -25.12 -4.34 2.92
CA ARG A 380 -26.10 -3.45 3.56
C ARG A 380 -25.62 -3.04 4.93
N VAL A 381 -25.67 -1.75 5.21
CA VAL A 381 -25.37 -1.21 6.54
C VAL A 381 -26.55 -1.51 7.47
N ARG A 382 -26.31 -2.36 8.48
CA ARG A 382 -27.30 -2.71 9.54
C ARG A 382 -27.35 -1.66 10.63
N GLY A 383 -26.29 -0.88 10.77
CA GLY A 383 -26.20 0.23 11.70
C GLY A 383 -24.89 0.97 11.57
N HIS A 384 -24.86 2.22 12.03
CA HIS A 384 -23.65 3.04 12.06
C HIS A 384 -23.65 4.00 13.24
N LEU A 385 -22.45 4.31 13.74
CA LEU A 385 -22.17 5.46 14.60
C LEU A 385 -21.39 6.49 13.78
N PRO A 386 -21.82 7.75 13.79
CA PRO A 386 -21.12 8.80 13.05
C PRO A 386 -19.78 9.17 13.69
N LEU A 387 -18.98 9.93 12.94
CA LEU A 387 -17.73 10.50 13.37
C LEU A 387 -17.90 11.34 14.66
N ASP A 388 -16.89 11.31 15.52
CA ASP A 388 -16.78 12.13 16.74
C ASP A 388 -17.97 11.97 17.73
N ARG A 389 -18.54 10.79 17.79
CA ARG A 389 -19.56 10.43 18.78
C ARG A 389 -19.08 9.30 19.68
N GLU A 390 -19.24 9.47 20.99
CA GLU A 390 -19.11 8.37 21.94
C GLU A 390 -20.37 7.51 21.94
N GLY A 391 -20.20 6.19 22.05
CA GLY A 391 -21.31 5.27 22.15
C GLY A 391 -20.98 3.84 21.76
N TRP A 392 -22.01 3.07 21.55
CA TRP A 392 -21.97 1.71 21.05
C TRP A 392 -23.05 1.51 19.97
N LEU A 393 -22.82 0.55 19.10
CA LEU A 393 -23.78 0.12 18.10
C LEU A 393 -24.01 -1.38 18.26
N VAL A 394 -25.26 -1.80 18.44
CA VAL A 394 -25.63 -3.21 18.51
C VAL A 394 -26.58 -3.55 17.37
N ALA A 395 -26.29 -4.63 16.66
CA ALA A 395 -27.15 -5.15 15.62
C ALA A 395 -27.07 -6.68 15.53
N ASP A 396 -28.15 -7.30 15.06
CA ASP A 396 -28.15 -8.70 14.67
C ASP A 396 -27.49 -8.86 13.30
N VAL A 397 -26.61 -9.82 13.16
CA VAL A 397 -25.88 -10.09 11.93
C VAL A 397 -26.11 -11.52 11.46
N PRO A 398 -26.23 -11.69 10.13
CA PRO A 398 -26.46 -13.01 9.54
C PRO A 398 -25.19 -13.84 9.47
N ALA A 399 -25.39 -15.14 9.24
CA ALA A 399 -24.32 -16.05 8.87
C ALA A 399 -23.63 -15.62 7.58
N SER A 400 -22.37 -16.05 7.42
CA SER A 400 -21.60 -15.88 6.19
C SER A 400 -22.23 -16.68 5.05
N ILE A 401 -22.16 -16.14 3.83
CA ILE A 401 -22.63 -16.79 2.59
C ILE A 401 -21.45 -17.04 1.65
N PRO A 402 -21.48 -18.14 0.87
CA PRO A 402 -20.38 -18.43 -0.06
C PRO A 402 -20.30 -17.40 -1.19
N THR A 403 -19.06 -17.11 -1.65
CA THR A 403 -18.81 -16.28 -2.82
C THR A 403 -17.83 -16.96 -3.77
N LEU A 404 -18.00 -16.72 -5.07
CA LEU A 404 -17.02 -17.18 -6.07
C LEU A 404 -15.67 -16.51 -5.87
N TYR A 405 -15.66 -15.26 -5.40
CA TYR A 405 -14.40 -14.56 -5.07
C TYR A 405 -13.52 -15.37 -4.13
N VAL A 406 -14.07 -15.89 -3.04
CA VAL A 406 -13.32 -16.73 -2.09
C VAL A 406 -12.95 -18.07 -2.68
N ALA A 407 -13.83 -18.69 -3.47
CA ALA A 407 -13.62 -20.01 -4.06
C ALA A 407 -12.53 -20.03 -5.16
N GLY A 408 -12.22 -18.89 -5.77
CA GLY A 408 -11.22 -18.79 -6.84
C GLY A 408 -11.28 -17.50 -7.66
N GLY A 409 -12.37 -16.75 -7.55
CA GLY A 409 -12.59 -15.50 -8.30
C GLY A 409 -11.57 -14.40 -8.00
N TRP A 410 -10.85 -14.49 -6.88
CA TRP A 410 -9.73 -13.61 -6.56
C TRP A 410 -8.59 -13.68 -7.60
N MET A 411 -8.51 -14.78 -8.35
CA MET A 411 -7.55 -14.93 -9.46
C MET A 411 -7.87 -14.04 -10.67
N PHE A 412 -9.06 -13.43 -10.73
CA PHE A 412 -9.45 -12.54 -11.83
C PHE A 412 -8.40 -11.43 -12.04
N ALA A 413 -7.99 -10.73 -11.00
CA ALA A 413 -7.03 -9.64 -11.09
C ALA A 413 -5.63 -10.09 -11.56
N PRO A 414 -4.98 -11.10 -10.95
CA PRO A 414 -3.72 -11.62 -11.45
C PRO A 414 -3.84 -12.20 -12.87
N ALA A 415 -4.95 -12.86 -13.22
CA ALA A 415 -5.17 -13.38 -14.57
C ALA A 415 -5.26 -12.26 -15.62
N VAL A 416 -6.00 -11.18 -15.33
CA VAL A 416 -6.04 -9.98 -16.18
C VAL A 416 -4.66 -9.36 -16.34
N THR A 417 -3.91 -9.24 -15.24
CA THR A 417 -2.56 -8.67 -15.26
C THR A 417 -1.60 -9.54 -16.07
N ALA A 418 -1.66 -10.86 -15.92
CA ALA A 418 -0.89 -11.81 -16.73
C ALA A 418 -1.26 -11.75 -18.21
N LEU A 419 -2.56 -11.65 -18.53
CA LEU A 419 -3.02 -11.47 -19.92
C LEU A 419 -2.46 -10.21 -20.55
N VAL A 420 -2.51 -9.07 -19.83
CA VAL A 420 -1.91 -7.80 -20.30
C VAL A 420 -0.41 -7.97 -20.51
N ALA A 421 0.31 -8.59 -19.57
CA ALA A 421 1.74 -8.87 -19.72
C ALA A 421 2.02 -9.74 -20.98
N LEU A 422 1.25 -10.79 -21.20
CA LEU A 422 1.36 -11.64 -22.40
C LEU A 422 1.12 -10.86 -23.70
N MET A 423 0.14 -9.96 -23.72
CA MET A 423 -0.12 -9.08 -24.88
C MET A 423 1.07 -8.14 -25.19
N LEU A 424 1.87 -7.78 -24.18
CA LEU A 424 3.04 -6.91 -24.31
C LEU A 424 4.30 -7.68 -24.73
N LEU A 425 4.42 -8.98 -24.42
CA LEU A 425 5.62 -9.79 -24.66
C LEU A 425 6.13 -9.78 -26.12
N PRO A 426 5.30 -9.94 -27.18
CA PRO A 426 5.81 -9.95 -28.55
C PRO A 426 6.48 -8.63 -28.95
N SER A 427 5.95 -7.52 -28.46
CA SER A 427 6.49 -6.19 -28.74
C SER A 427 7.71 -5.89 -27.88
N ALA A 428 7.70 -6.29 -26.62
CA ALA A 428 8.87 -6.23 -25.75
C ALA A 428 10.03 -7.06 -26.31
N GLY A 429 9.76 -8.28 -26.77
CA GLY A 429 10.77 -9.15 -27.37
C GLY A 429 11.37 -8.58 -28.67
N ARG A 430 10.57 -7.92 -29.52
CA ARG A 430 11.08 -7.18 -30.69
C ARG A 430 11.93 -5.99 -30.27
N ALA A 431 11.44 -5.18 -29.33
CA ALA A 431 12.15 -4.02 -28.83
C ALA A 431 13.50 -4.41 -28.19
N VAL A 432 13.52 -5.47 -27.38
CA VAL A 432 14.76 -5.99 -26.76
C VAL A 432 15.71 -6.51 -27.83
N ARG A 433 15.26 -7.27 -28.83
CA ARG A 433 16.11 -7.76 -29.93
C ARG A 433 16.72 -6.61 -30.73
N THR A 434 15.93 -5.59 -31.06
CA THR A 434 16.44 -4.39 -31.75
C THR A 434 17.42 -3.63 -30.88
N ALA A 435 17.08 -3.41 -29.61
CA ALA A 435 17.96 -2.71 -28.67
C ALA A 435 19.25 -3.49 -28.39
N TRP A 436 19.20 -4.85 -28.38
CA TRP A 436 20.39 -5.69 -28.17
C TRP A 436 21.45 -5.51 -29.26
N GLN A 437 21.05 -5.10 -30.45
CA GLN A 437 21.99 -4.77 -31.52
C GLN A 437 22.75 -3.46 -31.24
N GLU A 438 22.21 -2.59 -30.37
CA GLU A 438 22.86 -1.34 -30.01
C GLU A 438 23.96 -1.57 -28.95
N PRO A 439 25.23 -1.20 -29.19
CA PRO A 439 26.31 -1.39 -28.23
C PRO A 439 26.09 -0.69 -26.89
N ALA A 440 25.39 0.46 -26.90
CA ALA A 440 25.03 1.20 -25.69
C ALA A 440 24.02 0.44 -24.81
N PHE A 441 23.03 -0.24 -25.43
CA PHE A 441 22.07 -1.06 -24.70
C PHE A 441 22.72 -2.30 -24.08
N ARG A 442 23.60 -2.98 -24.82
CA ARG A 442 24.38 -4.12 -24.26
C ARG A 442 25.22 -3.70 -23.06
N ARG A 443 25.90 -2.54 -23.15
CA ARG A 443 26.63 -1.97 -22.01
C ARG A 443 25.71 -1.69 -20.82
N LEU A 444 24.51 -1.15 -21.06
CA LEU A 444 23.52 -0.93 -20.00
C LEU A 444 23.10 -2.23 -19.32
N VAL A 445 22.79 -3.28 -20.09
CA VAL A 445 22.41 -4.59 -19.54
C VAL A 445 23.56 -5.19 -18.72
N LEU A 446 24.79 -5.13 -19.22
CA LEU A 446 25.96 -5.61 -18.48
C LEU A 446 26.22 -4.78 -17.21
N ALA A 447 26.02 -3.46 -17.29
CA ALA A 447 26.14 -2.57 -16.14
C ALA A 447 25.10 -2.88 -15.04
N LEU A 448 23.89 -3.32 -15.42
CA LEU A 448 22.85 -3.71 -14.47
C LEU A 448 23.06 -5.13 -13.94
N ALA A 449 23.38 -6.09 -14.81
CA ALA A 449 23.45 -7.50 -14.46
C ALA A 449 24.67 -7.84 -13.59
N GLY A 450 25.85 -7.36 -13.93
CA GLY A 450 27.09 -7.71 -13.23
C GLY A 450 27.11 -7.28 -11.77
N PRO A 451 27.11 -5.98 -11.46
CA PRO A 451 27.10 -5.51 -10.08
C PRO A 451 25.79 -5.85 -9.35
N GLY A 452 24.64 -5.91 -10.06
CA GLY A 452 23.37 -6.32 -9.47
C GLY A 452 23.40 -7.75 -8.93
N MET A 453 24.03 -8.68 -9.63
CA MET A 453 24.21 -10.05 -9.18
C MET A 453 25.11 -10.12 -7.93
N LEU A 454 26.18 -9.31 -7.89
CA LEU A 454 27.05 -9.23 -6.71
C LEU A 454 26.28 -8.70 -5.49
N VAL A 455 25.46 -7.65 -5.66
CA VAL A 455 24.61 -7.12 -4.57
C VAL A 455 23.60 -8.17 -4.10
N ALA A 456 23.00 -8.93 -5.01
CA ALA A 456 22.07 -10.01 -4.64
C ALA A 456 22.74 -11.16 -3.86
N LEU A 457 24.02 -11.42 -4.12
CA LEU A 457 24.83 -12.41 -3.42
C LEU A 457 25.42 -11.90 -2.09
N GLN A 458 25.39 -10.61 -1.83
CA GLN A 458 26.00 -10.01 -0.65
C GLN A 458 25.52 -10.64 0.65
N ARG A 459 24.21 -10.79 0.85
CA ARG A 459 23.64 -11.38 2.07
C ARG A 459 24.02 -12.85 2.31
N PRO A 460 23.94 -13.75 1.31
CA PRO A 460 24.45 -15.12 1.48
C PRO A 460 25.95 -15.14 1.81
N MET A 461 26.74 -14.28 1.18
CA MET A 461 28.18 -14.21 1.43
C MET A 461 28.54 -13.63 2.80
N GLU A 462 27.83 -12.60 3.25
CA GLU A 462 28.00 -12.04 4.60
C GLU A 462 27.69 -13.07 5.69
N ARG A 463 26.71 -13.96 5.47
CA ARG A 463 26.42 -15.06 6.41
C ARG A 463 27.52 -16.11 6.49
N LEU A 464 28.26 -16.31 5.38
CA LEU A 464 29.34 -17.29 5.29
C LEU A 464 30.69 -16.72 5.71
N MET A 465 30.92 -15.42 5.55
CA MET A 465 32.23 -14.76 5.71
C MET A 465 32.12 -13.45 6.50
N VAL A 466 31.41 -13.46 7.63
CA VAL A 466 31.41 -12.32 8.56
C VAL A 466 32.79 -12.20 9.21
N PRO A 467 33.54 -11.13 9.16
CA PRO A 467 33.29 -9.73 8.77
C PRO A 467 33.84 -9.32 7.39
N ALA A 468 34.47 -10.22 6.64
CA ALA A 468 35.15 -9.90 5.38
C ALA A 468 34.19 -9.40 4.27
N GLY A 469 32.94 -9.88 4.25
CA GLY A 469 31.94 -9.54 3.23
C GLY A 469 31.66 -8.03 3.14
N ALA A 470 31.65 -7.33 4.28
CA ALA A 470 31.42 -5.89 4.35
C ALA A 470 32.50 -5.06 3.63
N TRP A 471 33.70 -5.59 3.52
CA TRP A 471 34.84 -4.94 2.88
C TRP A 471 35.06 -5.39 1.45
N VAL A 472 34.93 -6.66 1.16
CA VAL A 472 35.24 -7.26 -0.13
C VAL A 472 34.16 -6.93 -1.19
N MET A 473 32.89 -7.01 -0.83
CA MET A 473 31.79 -6.82 -1.78
C MET A 473 31.73 -5.40 -2.39
N PRO A 474 31.85 -4.29 -1.63
CA PRO A 474 31.87 -2.97 -2.21
C PRO A 474 33.01 -2.77 -3.22
N VAL A 475 34.20 -3.32 -2.93
CA VAL A 475 35.36 -3.27 -3.84
C VAL A 475 35.10 -4.08 -5.11
N ALA A 476 34.53 -5.29 -4.99
CA ALA A 476 34.18 -6.13 -6.14
C ALA A 476 33.14 -5.44 -7.05
N ILE A 477 32.09 -4.84 -6.47
CA ILE A 477 31.06 -4.07 -7.20
C ILE A 477 31.71 -2.91 -7.97
N LEU A 478 32.63 -2.18 -7.33
CA LEU A 478 33.32 -1.04 -7.93
C LEU A 478 34.25 -1.45 -9.09
N LEU A 479 34.96 -2.56 -8.94
CA LEU A 479 35.81 -3.13 -9.98
C LEU A 479 34.99 -3.60 -11.19
N VAL A 480 33.90 -4.32 -10.98
CA VAL A 480 33.02 -4.77 -12.06
C VAL A 480 32.35 -3.56 -12.74
N ALA A 481 31.84 -2.58 -11.96
CA ALA A 481 31.28 -1.36 -12.52
C ALA A 481 32.28 -0.60 -13.39
N ARG A 482 33.56 -0.50 -12.96
CA ARG A 482 34.64 0.11 -13.73
C ARG A 482 34.93 -0.66 -15.01
N ALA A 483 35.01 -1.97 -14.95
CA ALA A 483 35.27 -2.82 -16.11
C ALA A 483 34.14 -2.69 -17.18
N VAL A 484 32.88 -2.68 -16.74
CA VAL A 484 31.72 -2.53 -17.63
C VAL A 484 31.61 -1.12 -18.23
N ALA A 485 31.90 -0.09 -17.43
CA ALA A 485 31.75 1.31 -17.85
C ALA A 485 32.85 1.79 -18.79
N GLY A 486 33.97 1.08 -18.87
CA GLY A 486 35.19 1.60 -19.55
C GLY A 486 35.75 2.84 -18.82
N GLY A 487 36.72 3.51 -19.41
CA GLY A 487 37.44 4.60 -18.76
C GLY A 487 36.66 5.88 -18.42
N GLY A 488 35.44 6.04 -18.93
CA GLY A 488 34.63 7.25 -18.73
C GLY A 488 33.44 7.12 -17.75
N GLY A 489 33.08 5.90 -17.31
CA GLY A 489 31.84 5.64 -16.57
C GLY A 489 31.87 5.99 -15.09
N LEU A 490 33.03 5.98 -14.46
CA LEU A 490 33.22 6.36 -13.05
C LEU A 490 33.80 7.78 -12.97
N ALA A 491 33.06 8.78 -13.45
CA ALA A 491 33.51 10.15 -13.45
C ALA A 491 33.63 10.69 -12.01
N PHE A 492 34.86 10.97 -11.61
CA PHE A 492 35.16 11.80 -10.45
C PHE A 492 35.75 13.12 -10.96
N ARG A 493 35.12 14.23 -10.63
CA ARG A 493 35.55 15.58 -10.98
C ARG A 493 35.96 16.31 -9.71
N PRO A 494 37.26 16.31 -9.33
CA PRO A 494 37.71 16.85 -8.03
C PRO A 494 37.26 18.29 -7.78
N ARG A 495 37.19 19.12 -8.83
CA ARG A 495 36.77 20.53 -8.74
C ARG A 495 35.27 20.69 -8.45
N ARG A 496 34.43 19.70 -8.77
CA ARG A 496 32.96 19.72 -8.57
C ARG A 496 32.49 18.80 -7.46
N ALA A 497 33.38 17.92 -6.96
CA ALA A 497 33.06 17.00 -5.89
C ALA A 497 32.51 17.70 -4.61
N PRO A 498 33.08 18.85 -4.16
CA PRO A 498 32.50 19.56 -3.02
C PRO A 498 31.09 20.07 -3.28
N LEU A 499 30.79 20.56 -4.49
CA LEU A 499 29.45 21.01 -4.86
C LEU A 499 28.45 19.86 -4.91
N SER A 500 28.85 18.72 -5.51
CA SER A 500 28.01 17.52 -5.54
C SER A 500 27.73 17.01 -4.13
N ALA A 501 28.74 16.99 -3.26
CA ALA A 501 28.61 16.59 -1.87
C ALA A 501 27.68 17.52 -1.10
N LEU A 502 27.83 18.84 -1.25
CA LEU A 502 27.00 19.85 -0.59
C LEU A 502 25.54 19.74 -1.01
N LEU A 503 25.28 19.66 -2.31
CA LEU A 503 23.93 19.50 -2.86
C LEU A 503 23.29 18.18 -2.41
N GLY A 504 24.07 17.09 -2.40
CA GLY A 504 23.59 15.80 -1.92
C GLY A 504 23.28 15.80 -0.43
N LEU A 505 24.10 16.45 0.41
CA LEU A 505 23.84 16.62 1.84
C LEU A 505 22.60 17.50 2.08
N ALA A 506 22.37 18.53 1.28
CA ALA A 506 21.17 19.35 1.36
C ALA A 506 19.91 18.53 1.05
N VAL A 507 19.96 17.65 0.04
CA VAL A 507 18.86 16.73 -0.28
C VAL A 507 18.60 15.75 0.89
N VAL A 508 19.65 15.10 1.40
CA VAL A 508 19.54 14.15 2.51
C VAL A 508 19.03 14.85 3.77
N GLY A 509 19.56 16.04 4.08
CA GLY A 509 19.11 16.85 5.23
C GLY A 509 17.65 17.31 5.10
N GLY A 510 17.25 17.78 3.90
CA GLY A 510 15.88 18.20 3.63
C GLY A 510 14.87 17.06 3.74
N LEU A 511 15.14 15.92 3.09
CA LEU A 511 14.30 14.73 3.19
C LEU A 511 14.31 14.13 4.60
N GLY A 512 15.46 14.15 5.30
CA GLY A 512 15.58 13.74 6.69
C GLY A 512 14.75 14.61 7.63
N ALA A 513 14.76 15.91 7.44
CA ALA A 513 13.92 16.84 8.21
C ALA A 513 12.42 16.58 8.01
N VAL A 514 12.00 16.27 6.77
CA VAL A 514 10.61 15.88 6.48
C VAL A 514 10.25 14.58 7.20
N MET A 515 11.13 13.57 7.19
CA MET A 515 10.90 12.32 7.91
C MET A 515 10.83 12.56 9.43
N ILE A 516 11.80 13.28 10.02
CA ILE A 516 11.83 13.58 11.44
C ILE A 516 10.58 14.37 11.85
N SER A 517 10.13 15.33 11.06
CA SER A 517 8.90 16.08 11.33
C SER A 517 7.66 15.17 11.28
N ALA A 518 7.61 14.22 10.36
CA ALA A 518 6.55 13.22 10.30
C ALA A 518 6.55 12.32 11.54
N TYR A 519 7.73 11.82 11.95
CA TYR A 519 7.88 10.99 13.16
C TYR A 519 7.66 11.78 14.46
N GLY A 520 8.15 13.01 14.56
CA GLY A 520 8.01 13.85 15.76
C GLY A 520 6.56 14.14 16.12
N ARG A 521 5.66 14.26 15.15
CA ARG A 521 4.21 14.41 15.38
C ARG A 521 3.55 13.20 16.05
N TYR A 522 4.17 12.04 15.98
CA TYR A 522 3.66 10.78 16.56
C TYR A 522 4.30 10.43 17.92
N GLY A 523 5.10 11.33 18.51
CA GLY A 523 5.63 11.18 19.87
C GLY A 523 6.76 10.15 20.03
N PHE A 524 7.42 9.73 18.94
CA PHE A 524 8.55 8.83 19.01
C PHE A 524 9.85 9.59 19.23
N LEU A 525 10.52 9.34 20.34
CA LEU A 525 11.84 9.87 20.63
C LEU A 525 12.89 9.10 19.83
N LEU A 526 13.63 9.82 19.00
CA LEU A 526 14.76 9.29 18.26
C LEU A 526 16.00 9.28 19.16
N HIS A 527 16.44 8.11 19.58
CA HIS A 527 17.75 7.94 20.22
C HIS A 527 18.75 7.41 19.20
N PRO A 528 19.75 8.19 18.77
CA PRO A 528 20.76 7.71 17.83
C PRO A 528 21.64 6.66 18.52
N ALA A 529 21.59 5.42 18.03
CA ALA A 529 22.56 4.39 18.40
C ALA A 529 23.77 4.45 17.45
N PRO A 530 25.01 4.43 17.94
CA PRO A 530 26.17 4.32 17.09
C PRO A 530 26.16 2.98 16.34
N PRO A 531 26.72 2.92 15.10
CA PRO A 531 26.82 1.67 14.38
C PRO A 531 27.65 0.65 15.18
N PRO A 532 27.34 -0.66 15.07
CA PRO A 532 28.11 -1.72 15.75
C PRO A 532 29.63 -1.59 15.48
N GLY A 533 30.44 -1.57 16.52
CA GLY A 533 31.89 -1.42 16.43
C GLY A 533 32.41 0.02 16.31
N GLY A 534 31.55 1.04 16.47
CA GLY A 534 31.90 2.45 16.39
C GLY A 534 32.10 2.96 14.95
N TRP A 535 32.37 4.28 14.82
CA TRP A 535 32.44 4.97 13.52
C TRP A 535 33.57 4.48 12.60
N LEU A 536 34.70 4.03 13.15
CA LEU A 536 35.84 3.52 12.34
C LEU A 536 35.50 2.14 11.73
N VAL A 537 34.89 1.26 12.49
CA VAL A 537 34.56 -0.10 12.03
C VAL A 537 33.27 -0.13 11.20
N GLY A 538 32.27 0.69 11.55
CA GLY A 538 31.02 0.77 10.81
C GLY A 538 30.98 1.82 9.71
N GLY A 539 31.65 2.98 9.92
CA GLY A 539 31.58 4.12 8.99
C GLY A 539 32.39 3.93 7.70
N VAL A 540 33.56 3.27 7.77
CA VAL A 540 34.38 3.04 6.57
C VAL A 540 33.71 2.05 5.59
N PRO A 541 33.15 0.89 6.03
CA PRO A 541 32.34 0.05 5.15
C PRO A 541 31.12 0.75 4.55
N LEU A 542 30.44 1.62 5.31
CA LEU A 542 29.34 2.42 4.79
C LEU A 542 29.78 3.36 3.66
N LEU A 543 30.91 4.03 3.82
CA LEU A 543 31.46 4.91 2.80
C LEU A 543 31.90 4.12 1.55
N LEU A 544 32.56 2.99 1.72
CA LEU A 544 32.95 2.11 0.61
C LEU A 544 31.72 1.55 -0.10
N GLY A 545 30.71 1.14 0.65
CA GLY A 545 29.42 0.72 0.09
C GLY A 545 28.74 1.83 -0.70
N ALA A 546 28.76 3.07 -0.20
CA ALA A 546 28.21 4.23 -0.88
C ALA A 546 29.01 4.58 -2.15
N LEU A 547 30.34 4.50 -2.12
CA LEU A 547 31.20 4.67 -3.29
C LEU A 547 30.91 3.63 -4.37
N ALA A 548 30.82 2.36 -3.99
CA ALA A 548 30.49 1.28 -4.90
C ALA A 548 29.10 1.47 -5.53
N TRP A 549 28.11 1.84 -4.72
CA TRP A 549 26.74 2.05 -5.15
C TRP A 549 26.59 3.25 -6.10
N GLU A 550 27.17 4.41 -5.74
CA GLU A 550 27.14 5.59 -6.60
C GLU A 550 27.97 5.39 -7.86
N GLY A 551 29.12 4.72 -7.77
CA GLY A 551 29.92 4.34 -8.93
C GLY A 551 29.15 3.41 -9.87
N TRP A 552 28.42 2.44 -9.35
CA TRP A 552 27.58 1.56 -10.15
C TRP A 552 26.40 2.32 -10.76
N LEU A 553 25.50 2.88 -9.94
CA LEU A 553 24.26 3.47 -10.42
C LEU A 553 24.47 4.77 -11.20
N ARG A 554 25.26 5.70 -10.67
CA ARG A 554 25.46 7.03 -11.27
C ARG A 554 26.66 7.07 -12.21
N GLY A 555 27.59 6.13 -12.07
CA GLY A 555 28.68 5.95 -13.00
C GLY A 555 28.28 5.09 -14.20
N ALA A 556 28.27 3.76 -14.01
CA ALA A 556 28.11 2.83 -15.12
C ALA A 556 26.70 2.82 -15.70
N VAL A 557 25.66 2.62 -14.85
CA VAL A 557 24.27 2.47 -15.32
C VAL A 557 23.74 3.78 -15.91
N PHE A 558 23.94 4.90 -15.21
CA PHE A 558 23.49 6.20 -15.69
C PHE A 558 24.15 6.57 -17.02
N THR A 559 25.48 6.41 -17.14
CA THR A 559 26.21 6.75 -18.37
C THR A 559 25.77 5.86 -19.53
N ALA A 560 25.61 4.55 -19.31
CA ALA A 560 25.16 3.63 -20.35
C ALA A 560 23.72 3.94 -20.79
N ALA A 561 22.81 4.25 -19.87
CA ALA A 561 21.43 4.60 -20.18
C ALA A 561 21.33 5.96 -20.90
N TRP A 562 22.15 6.94 -20.49
CA TRP A 562 22.22 8.24 -21.18
C TRP A 562 22.67 8.08 -22.64
N THR A 563 23.75 7.32 -22.88
CA THR A 563 24.23 7.09 -24.24
C THR A 563 23.24 6.31 -25.10
N TRP A 564 22.35 5.53 -24.47
CA TRP A 564 21.35 4.74 -25.20
C TRP A 564 20.07 5.54 -25.52
N ARG A 565 19.45 6.23 -24.55
CA ARG A 565 18.14 6.89 -24.73
C ARG A 565 18.06 8.28 -24.06
N GLY A 566 19.17 8.86 -23.67
CA GLY A 566 19.26 10.20 -23.11
C GLY A 566 18.87 10.30 -21.64
N THR A 567 18.61 11.53 -21.20
CA THR A 567 18.47 11.90 -19.79
C THR A 567 17.38 11.13 -19.04
N ALA A 568 16.19 10.96 -19.66
CA ALA A 568 15.08 10.29 -18.98
C ALA A 568 15.38 8.81 -18.73
N ALA A 569 15.99 8.12 -19.71
CA ALA A 569 16.40 6.73 -19.53
C ALA A 569 17.49 6.59 -18.47
N ALA A 570 18.42 7.54 -18.40
CA ALA A 570 19.48 7.55 -17.40
C ALA A 570 18.93 7.70 -15.97
N LEU A 571 17.98 8.62 -15.75
CA LEU A 571 17.34 8.81 -14.46
C LEU A 571 16.58 7.56 -14.03
N VAL A 572 15.74 7.02 -14.90
CA VAL A 572 14.95 5.81 -14.60
C VAL A 572 15.86 4.61 -14.32
N ALA A 573 16.83 4.33 -15.19
CA ALA A 573 17.72 3.18 -15.04
C ALA A 573 18.61 3.26 -13.79
N SER A 574 18.91 4.45 -13.29
CA SER A 574 19.72 4.62 -12.09
C SER A 574 18.90 4.66 -10.78
N THR A 575 17.58 4.82 -10.84
CA THR A 575 16.72 4.90 -9.66
C THR A 575 15.96 3.59 -9.37
N LEU A 576 15.62 2.79 -10.40
CA LEU A 576 14.86 1.55 -10.25
C LEU A 576 15.61 0.37 -9.62
N PRO A 577 16.91 0.11 -9.90
CA PRO A 577 17.58 -1.07 -9.36
C PRO A 577 17.51 -1.23 -7.83
N PRO A 578 17.56 -0.16 -7.00
CA PRO A 578 17.37 -0.30 -5.56
C PRO A 578 16.06 -0.96 -5.17
N LEU A 579 14.99 -0.71 -5.92
CA LEU A 579 13.66 -1.29 -5.68
C LEU A 579 13.62 -2.79 -6.01
N LEU A 580 14.42 -3.23 -6.99
CA LEU A 580 14.48 -4.63 -7.41
C LEU A 580 15.37 -5.49 -6.51
N VAL A 581 16.44 -4.88 -5.97
CA VAL A 581 17.45 -5.60 -5.15
C VAL A 581 17.07 -5.66 -3.67
N LEU A 582 16.15 -4.82 -3.20
CA LEU A 582 15.75 -4.69 -1.79
C LEU A 582 14.29 -5.09 -1.50
N PRO A 583 13.73 -6.18 -2.07
CA PRO A 583 12.29 -6.48 -1.93
C PRO A 583 11.83 -6.81 -0.51
N ALA A 584 12.75 -7.19 0.38
CA ALA A 584 12.45 -7.52 1.78
C ALA A 584 12.63 -6.34 2.75
N ARG A 585 12.83 -5.13 2.24
CA ARG A 585 13.00 -3.94 3.07
C ARG A 585 11.65 -3.25 3.33
N PRO A 586 11.51 -2.55 4.47
CA PRO A 586 10.33 -1.74 4.76
C PRO A 586 10.02 -0.74 3.64
N PRO A 587 8.73 -0.40 3.42
CA PRO A 587 8.33 0.52 2.36
C PRO A 587 9.04 1.88 2.42
N GLU A 588 9.32 2.36 3.63
CA GLU A 588 10.01 3.63 3.88
C GLU A 588 11.43 3.64 3.28
N VAL A 589 12.15 2.53 3.41
CA VAL A 589 13.50 2.37 2.85
C VAL A 589 13.47 2.42 1.33
N LEU A 590 12.44 1.82 0.72
CA LEU A 590 12.27 1.82 -0.73
C LEU A 590 11.91 3.21 -1.25
N ILE A 591 11.00 3.92 -0.59
CA ILE A 591 10.60 5.29 -0.94
C ILE A 591 11.82 6.22 -0.79
N TRP A 592 12.53 6.14 0.34
CA TRP A 592 13.76 6.91 0.56
C TRP A 592 14.79 6.67 -0.54
N SER A 593 15.05 5.40 -0.86
CA SER A 593 16.04 5.03 -1.89
C SER A 593 15.65 5.57 -3.27
N PHE A 594 14.36 5.59 -3.59
CA PHE A 594 13.84 6.15 -4.84
C PHE A 594 14.02 7.68 -4.90
N LEU A 595 13.60 8.39 -3.85
CA LEU A 595 13.68 9.86 -3.78
C LEU A 595 15.12 10.35 -3.81
N VAL A 596 15.97 9.79 -2.96
CA VAL A 596 17.40 10.13 -2.93
C VAL A 596 18.07 9.75 -4.25
N GLY A 597 17.72 8.59 -4.80
CA GLY A 597 18.21 8.13 -6.08
C GLY A 597 17.89 9.08 -7.23
N GLY A 598 16.65 9.54 -7.33
CA GLY A 598 16.21 10.50 -8.34
C GLY A 598 16.92 11.84 -8.21
N ALA A 599 17.00 12.40 -6.99
CA ALA A 599 17.67 13.66 -6.72
C ALA A 599 19.17 13.59 -7.04
N PHE A 600 19.83 12.50 -6.68
CA PHE A 600 21.26 12.29 -6.99
C PHE A 600 21.51 12.14 -8.50
N GLY A 601 20.56 11.50 -9.23
CA GLY A 601 20.61 11.47 -10.69
C GLY A 601 20.54 12.88 -11.30
N LEU A 602 19.69 13.77 -10.79
CA LEU A 602 19.60 15.16 -11.21
C LEU A 602 20.88 15.95 -10.89
N ILE A 603 21.46 15.75 -9.71
CA ILE A 603 22.75 16.38 -9.34
C ILE A 603 23.85 15.91 -10.30
N ARG A 604 23.88 14.62 -10.64
CA ARG A 604 24.82 14.07 -11.63
C ARG A 604 24.69 14.77 -12.99
N LEU A 605 23.48 15.04 -13.43
CA LEU A 605 23.23 15.79 -14.68
C LEU A 605 23.87 17.19 -14.64
N GLY A 606 23.69 17.90 -13.52
CA GLY A 606 24.23 19.26 -13.36
C GLY A 606 25.74 19.32 -13.16
N THR A 607 26.29 18.41 -12.36
CA THR A 607 27.73 18.47 -11.95
C THR A 607 28.65 17.59 -12.79
N GLY A 608 28.11 16.52 -13.38
CA GLY A 608 28.88 15.50 -14.08
C GLY A 608 29.70 14.59 -13.15
N ASP A 609 29.52 14.69 -11.82
CA ASP A 609 30.28 13.95 -10.82
C ASP A 609 29.39 12.88 -10.17
N ALA A 610 29.83 11.62 -10.23
CA ALA A 610 29.10 10.49 -9.66
C ALA A 610 29.61 10.13 -8.25
N LEU A 611 30.91 10.16 -8.06
CA LEU A 611 31.54 9.68 -6.82
C LEU A 611 31.47 10.70 -5.68
N GLY A 612 31.41 11.99 -5.99
CA GLY A 612 31.20 13.05 -4.99
C GLY A 612 29.88 12.92 -4.21
N LEU A 613 28.93 12.14 -4.72
CA LEU A 613 27.67 11.84 -4.04
C LEU A 613 27.77 10.70 -3.00
N ALA A 614 28.93 10.04 -2.89
CA ALA A 614 29.11 8.92 -1.96
C ALA A 614 29.00 9.34 -0.49
N LEU A 615 29.56 10.49 -0.12
CA LEU A 615 29.46 11.00 1.25
C LEU A 615 28.01 11.32 1.65
N PRO A 616 27.22 12.09 0.85
CA PRO A 616 25.79 12.26 1.10
C PRO A 616 25.01 10.93 1.16
N ARG A 617 25.37 9.95 0.33
CA ARG A 617 24.75 8.63 0.36
C ARG A 617 25.03 7.89 1.67
N ALA A 618 26.30 7.88 2.12
CA ALA A 618 26.69 7.26 3.38
C ALA A 618 25.96 7.92 4.57
N ALA A 619 25.87 9.26 4.58
CA ALA A 619 25.11 10.02 5.58
C ALA A 619 23.62 9.67 5.57
N GLY A 620 23.01 9.54 4.36
CA GLY A 620 21.61 9.13 4.21
C GLY A 620 21.34 7.70 4.69
N LEU A 621 22.26 6.78 4.44
CA LEU A 621 22.15 5.40 4.92
C LEU A 621 22.34 5.31 6.44
N ALA A 622 23.23 6.11 7.03
CA ALA A 622 23.40 6.21 8.48
C ALA A 622 22.15 6.77 9.14
N LEU A 623 21.57 7.86 8.60
CA LEU A 623 20.31 8.43 9.07
C LEU A 623 19.15 7.41 9.00
N LEU A 624 19.02 6.71 7.87
CA LEU A 624 18.01 5.68 7.69
C LEU A 624 18.22 4.52 8.66
N GLY A 625 19.48 4.11 8.90
CA GLY A 625 19.85 3.09 9.89
C GLY A 625 19.45 3.52 11.31
N MET A 626 19.69 4.78 11.70
CA MET A 626 19.22 5.33 12.97
C MET A 626 17.70 5.27 13.09
N LEU A 627 16.96 5.60 12.04
CA LEU A 627 15.49 5.54 12.02
C LEU A 627 14.94 4.11 12.04
N THR A 628 15.70 3.10 11.57
CA THR A 628 15.28 1.69 11.53
C THR A 628 15.70 0.89 12.78
N VAL A 629 16.73 1.29 13.51
CA VAL A 629 17.17 0.67 14.79
C VAL A 629 16.19 0.95 15.93
N LEU A 630 15.31 1.91 15.76
CA LEU A 630 14.22 2.22 16.70
C LEU A 630 13.00 1.27 16.57
N ARG A 631 13.17 0.14 15.86
CA ARG A 631 12.17 -0.93 15.72
C ARG A 631 12.30 -1.97 16.81
#